data_c652fd8a399081fd1124030c07a00a4d
#
_entry.id   c652fd8a399081fd1124030c07a00a4d
#
_cell.length_a   1.000
_cell.length_b   1.000
_cell.length_c   1.000
_cell.angle_alpha   90.00
_cell.angle_beta   90.00
_cell.angle_gamma   90.00
#
_symmetry.space_group_name_H-M   'P 1'
#
loop_
_entity.id
_entity.type
_entity.pdbx_description
1 polymer ?
#
loop_
_entity_poly.entity_id
_entity_poly.type
_entity_poly.pdbx_seq_one_letter_code
_entity_poly.pdbx_strand_id
1 'polypeptide(L)'
;KRTYYPVPDNKRMIVAVEKDSEQPIVLAGLHMKHPATPFAQKGQTAYVRDGYIENLITAMLSERLTALKQINPSPVLSASARTGSFLVAQTKEAFSLSFGCKEDNIRGSFRAVIGETERARRFGFTATELQRAKADALQRAQTRFAERNERSNRTLAMQAVRHFLSSEPLLTPEDRLALTKRFDAEVSLKEVNEAARKLISNENQVLTVLAPQKAGFTLPSNQELEQYVLQAQADNSYQPYKEEPLPTTLIEHAPKAGTIVSEQPYGHFGVTKLVLSNGIEVYVKPTNFAADQITMRLWGEGGLSLCPETDAPNFSFLPNAIVDGGVGAFSADRLDKMLAGKHVRVSPYVGQETQGISGQSNRKDLATMFQLAYLYFTAPRTDTTAFATSIDRRRAMLRNRNANPQVEYNDSLSLIAYGHNERTAPMTLERLNKVNYQRIMQLYRERFADATGFKMLLVGNVNIDSLRPLLCQYVASLPAAGRKESFANNLPEVRNVNETHVFTKKMNTPSALVTIIYTFDLPYTPKSNLALDALRRVLTIAFTDSIREEKGGAYGVGVQGELDCNSR
;
A
#
# COMPACT_ATOMS: atom_id res chain seq x y z
N LYS A 1 -1.09 -19.52 35.84
CA LYS A 1 -2.10 -18.46 35.79
C LYS A 1 -1.41 -17.17 35.30
N ARG A 2 -1.93 -16.50 34.26
CA ARG A 2 -1.39 -15.22 33.83
C ARG A 2 -1.79 -14.12 34.80
N THR A 3 -0.84 -13.24 35.12
CA THR A 3 -1.10 -12.02 35.85
C THR A 3 -1.36 -10.89 34.87
N TYR A 4 -2.49 -10.22 35.02
CA TYR A 4 -2.84 -9.04 34.22
C TYR A 4 -2.70 -7.81 35.11
N TYR A 5 -1.84 -6.89 34.65
CA TYR A 5 -1.59 -5.65 35.40
C TYR A 5 -2.57 -4.57 34.91
N PRO A 6 -3.29 -3.89 35.82
CA PRO A 6 -4.20 -2.83 35.44
C PRO A 6 -3.44 -1.60 34.94
N VAL A 7 -3.97 -0.99 33.87
CA VAL A 7 -3.53 0.33 33.42
C VAL A 7 -4.46 1.37 33.99
N PRO A 8 -3.95 2.29 34.86
CA PRO A 8 -4.79 3.29 35.51
C PRO A 8 -5.31 4.34 34.50
N ASP A 9 -6.43 4.95 34.84
CA ASP A 9 -6.92 6.15 34.18
C ASP A 9 -6.15 7.39 34.63
N ASN A 10 -6.09 8.40 33.79
CA ASN A 10 -5.45 9.68 34.07
C ASN A 10 -6.44 10.85 33.88
N LYS A 11 -6.43 11.80 34.83
CA LYS A 11 -7.25 13.02 34.76
C LYS A 11 -6.65 14.10 33.89
N ARG A 12 -5.32 14.15 33.81
CA ARG A 12 -4.58 15.07 32.91
C ARG A 12 -3.91 14.25 31.82
N MET A 13 -3.72 14.84 30.67
CA MET A 13 -2.99 14.20 29.59
C MET A 13 -1.59 13.80 30.03
N ILE A 14 -1.19 12.57 29.71
CA ILE A 14 0.19 12.12 29.86
C ILE A 14 0.90 12.38 28.54
N VAL A 15 2.03 13.07 28.57
CA VAL A 15 2.87 13.33 27.39
C VAL A 15 4.18 12.57 27.55
N ALA A 16 4.41 11.60 26.71
CA ALA A 16 5.63 10.79 26.65
C ALA A 16 6.39 11.11 25.36
N VAL A 17 7.60 11.62 25.51
CA VAL A 17 8.45 12.02 24.38
C VAL A 17 9.74 11.23 24.43
N GLU A 18 10.11 10.66 23.31
CA GLU A 18 11.40 10.01 23.08
C GLU A 18 12.10 10.64 21.87
N LYS A 19 13.43 10.76 21.93
CA LYS A 19 14.27 11.27 20.83
C LYS A 19 15.28 10.20 20.46
N ASP A 20 15.36 9.92 19.16
CA ASP A 20 16.23 8.88 18.63
C ASP A 20 17.02 9.44 17.43
N SER A 21 18.33 9.23 17.43
CA SER A 21 19.20 9.66 16.35
C SER A 21 18.99 8.90 15.03
N GLU A 22 18.35 7.73 15.08
CA GLU A 22 18.02 6.89 13.93
C GLU A 22 16.58 7.11 13.42
N GLN A 23 15.80 7.90 14.14
CA GLN A 23 14.44 8.26 13.74
C GLN A 23 14.42 9.33 12.66
N PRO A 24 13.86 9.08 11.46
CA PRO A 24 13.91 10.04 10.35
C PRO A 24 12.83 11.12 10.39
N ILE A 25 11.70 10.91 11.06
CA ILE A 25 10.53 11.81 11.09
C ILE A 25 9.94 11.91 12.50
N VAL A 26 9.17 12.95 12.75
CA VAL A 26 8.38 13.06 13.99
C VAL A 26 7.13 12.22 13.85
N LEU A 27 6.98 11.22 14.72
CA LEU A 27 5.78 10.38 14.83
C LEU A 27 5.03 10.74 16.11
N ALA A 28 3.74 11.02 16.00
CA ALA A 28 2.87 11.29 17.14
C ALA A 28 1.74 10.26 17.20
N GLY A 29 1.40 9.86 18.43
CA GLY A 29 0.26 9.00 18.74
C GLY A 29 -0.59 9.62 19.84
N LEU A 30 -1.87 9.91 19.56
CA LEU A 30 -2.83 10.33 20.58
C LEU A 30 -3.76 9.15 20.90
N HIS A 31 -3.70 8.68 22.14
CA HIS A 31 -4.43 7.51 22.62
C HIS A 31 -5.50 7.94 23.62
N MET A 32 -6.75 7.65 23.33
CA MET A 32 -7.92 7.90 24.17
C MET A 32 -8.32 6.58 24.82
N LYS A 33 -7.87 6.37 26.07
CA LYS A 33 -8.04 5.10 26.80
C LYS A 33 -9.48 4.89 27.23
N HIS A 34 -9.94 3.65 27.11
CA HIS A 34 -11.21 3.19 27.65
C HIS A 34 -11.08 1.77 28.25
N PRO A 35 -12.05 1.32 29.06
CA PRO A 35 -12.02 -0.04 29.61
C PRO A 35 -11.98 -1.09 28.49
N ALA A 36 -11.15 -2.12 28.68
CA ALA A 36 -11.17 -3.28 27.80
C ALA A 36 -12.42 -4.12 28.08
N THR A 37 -12.99 -4.71 27.04
CA THR A 37 -14.12 -5.65 27.21
C THR A 37 -13.67 -6.87 28.01
N PRO A 38 -14.38 -7.22 29.12
CA PRO A 38 -14.06 -8.40 29.92
C PRO A 38 -14.07 -9.68 29.08
N PHE A 39 -13.10 -10.56 29.30
CA PHE A 39 -12.95 -11.81 28.53
C PHE A 39 -14.23 -12.64 28.47
N ALA A 40 -14.97 -12.70 29.58
CA ALA A 40 -16.25 -13.43 29.65
C ALA A 40 -17.35 -12.87 28.73
N GLN A 41 -17.25 -11.63 28.30
CA GLN A 41 -18.22 -10.98 27.41
C GLN A 41 -17.84 -11.07 25.93
N LYS A 42 -16.60 -11.39 25.60
CA LYS A 42 -16.12 -11.45 24.22
C LYS A 42 -16.79 -12.54 23.35
N GLY A 43 -17.33 -13.59 23.99
CA GLY A 43 -18.12 -14.62 23.30
C GLY A 43 -19.53 -14.20 22.89
N GLN A 44 -19.98 -13.00 23.25
CA GLN A 44 -21.34 -12.52 22.99
C GLN A 44 -21.43 -11.81 21.63
N THR A 45 -22.59 -11.90 20.99
CA THR A 45 -22.88 -11.19 19.73
C THR A 45 -22.74 -9.67 19.86
N ALA A 46 -23.03 -9.11 21.04
CA ALA A 46 -22.86 -7.69 21.33
C ALA A 46 -21.40 -7.25 21.12
N TYR A 47 -20.41 -8.00 21.63
CA TYR A 47 -19.00 -7.71 21.40
C TYR A 47 -18.62 -7.67 19.91
N VAL A 48 -19.12 -8.63 19.15
CA VAL A 48 -18.85 -8.67 17.70
C VAL A 48 -19.51 -7.48 16.99
N ARG A 49 -20.69 -7.06 17.44
CA ARG A 49 -21.41 -5.91 16.92
C ARG A 49 -20.72 -4.59 17.25
N ASP A 50 -20.26 -4.43 18.48
CA ASP A 50 -19.49 -3.25 18.90
C ASP A 50 -18.20 -3.14 18.07
N GLY A 51 -17.47 -4.23 17.90
CA GLY A 51 -16.29 -4.28 17.01
C GLY A 51 -16.61 -3.97 15.54
N TYR A 52 -17.81 -4.32 15.04
CA TYR A 52 -18.26 -3.92 13.71
C TYR A 52 -18.44 -2.40 13.62
N ILE A 53 -19.12 -1.77 14.60
CA ILE A 53 -19.33 -0.33 14.66
C ILE A 53 -17.98 0.42 14.78
N GLU A 54 -17.09 -0.03 15.64
CA GLU A 54 -15.76 0.55 15.80
C GLU A 54 -14.93 0.48 14.50
N ASN A 55 -15.02 -0.63 13.77
CA ASN A 55 -14.38 -0.77 12.46
C ASN A 55 -14.95 0.20 11.41
N LEU A 56 -16.26 0.47 11.43
CA LEU A 56 -16.87 1.49 10.57
C LEU A 56 -16.35 2.89 10.92
N ILE A 57 -16.31 3.25 12.21
CA ILE A 57 -15.82 4.54 12.69
C ILE A 57 -14.36 4.75 12.27
N THR A 58 -13.50 3.76 12.52
CA THR A 58 -12.08 3.86 12.15
C THR A 58 -11.86 3.91 10.64
N ALA A 59 -12.65 3.20 9.86
CA ALA A 59 -12.58 3.24 8.40
C ALA A 59 -12.95 4.63 7.86
N MET A 60 -14.09 5.18 8.27
CA MET A 60 -14.56 6.50 7.84
C MET A 60 -13.60 7.62 8.28
N LEU A 61 -13.12 7.59 9.53
CA LEU A 61 -12.16 8.58 9.98
C LEU A 61 -10.81 8.44 9.26
N SER A 62 -10.33 7.22 9.02
CA SER A 62 -9.08 6.99 8.27
C SER A 62 -9.18 7.46 6.82
N GLU A 63 -10.35 7.37 6.17
CA GLU A 63 -10.61 7.97 4.86
C GLU A 63 -10.40 9.48 4.90
N ARG A 64 -11.04 10.19 5.86
CA ARG A 64 -10.87 11.64 6.05
C ARG A 64 -9.43 12.03 6.37
N LEU A 65 -8.75 11.28 7.25
CA LEU A 65 -7.34 11.52 7.60
C LEU A 65 -6.41 11.28 6.40
N THR A 66 -6.74 10.32 5.54
CA THR A 66 -6.00 10.08 4.30
C THR A 66 -6.14 11.23 3.33
N ALA A 67 -7.32 11.85 3.23
CA ALA A 67 -7.54 13.02 2.40
C ALA A 67 -6.70 14.24 2.82
N LEU A 68 -6.32 14.36 4.10
CA LEU A 68 -5.40 15.42 4.55
C LEU A 68 -4.05 15.41 3.82
N LYS A 69 -3.59 14.24 3.38
CA LYS A 69 -2.33 14.11 2.62
C LYS A 69 -2.41 14.73 1.22
N GLN A 70 -3.60 14.99 0.70
CA GLN A 70 -3.82 15.54 -0.63
C GLN A 70 -3.96 17.08 -0.61
N ILE A 71 -4.06 17.68 0.58
CA ILE A 71 -4.08 19.13 0.74
C ILE A 71 -2.69 19.69 0.40
N ASN A 72 -2.65 20.78 -0.37
CA ASN A 72 -1.39 21.45 -0.74
C ASN A 72 -1.24 22.81 -0.05
N PRO A 73 -0.16 23.04 0.74
CA PRO A 73 0.83 22.04 1.19
C PRO A 73 0.23 21.03 2.17
N SER A 74 0.69 19.77 2.06
CA SER A 74 0.19 18.72 2.95
C SER A 74 0.53 19.04 4.41
N PRO A 75 -0.45 19.04 5.33
CA PRO A 75 -0.18 19.28 6.74
C PRO A 75 0.49 18.08 7.43
N VAL A 76 0.41 16.87 6.85
CA VAL A 76 0.89 15.62 7.46
C VAL A 76 1.65 14.75 6.46
N LEU A 77 2.55 13.90 6.95
CA LEU A 77 3.21 12.86 6.15
C LEU A 77 2.34 11.60 6.05
N SER A 78 1.68 11.26 7.15
CA SER A 78 0.73 10.15 7.25
C SER A 78 -0.25 10.42 8.39
N ALA A 79 -1.46 9.85 8.33
CA ALA A 79 -2.39 9.85 9.44
C ALA A 79 -3.35 8.66 9.34
N SER A 80 -3.70 8.08 10.49
CA SER A 80 -4.64 6.95 10.59
C SER A 80 -5.28 6.89 11.97
N ALA A 81 -6.44 6.23 12.06
CA ALA A 81 -7.15 5.92 13.29
C ALA A 81 -7.26 4.41 13.47
N ARG A 82 -7.26 3.93 14.72
CA ARG A 82 -7.47 2.53 15.06
C ARG A 82 -8.09 2.38 16.43
N THR A 83 -8.80 1.26 16.66
CA THR A 83 -9.21 0.78 17.99
C THR A 83 -8.46 -0.49 18.36
N GLY A 84 -8.37 -0.81 19.62
CA GLY A 84 -7.78 -2.04 20.16
C GLY A 84 -7.02 -1.83 21.46
N SER A 85 -6.16 -2.78 21.80
CA SER A 85 -5.36 -2.71 23.02
C SER A 85 -4.54 -1.42 23.08
N PHE A 86 -4.56 -0.76 24.26
CA PHE A 86 -3.69 0.37 24.51
C PHE A 86 -2.23 -0.11 24.59
N LEU A 87 -1.44 0.25 23.58
CA LEU A 87 -0.07 -0.23 23.40
C LEU A 87 0.00 -1.77 23.46
N VAL A 88 0.56 -2.33 24.52
CA VAL A 88 0.68 -3.77 24.78
C VAL A 88 -0.25 -4.28 25.89
N ALA A 89 -1.09 -3.42 26.46
CA ALA A 89 -1.93 -3.74 27.61
C ALA A 89 -3.10 -4.64 27.23
N GLN A 90 -3.40 -5.63 28.06
CA GLN A 90 -4.58 -6.50 27.89
C GLN A 90 -5.79 -6.03 28.73
N THR A 91 -5.55 -5.10 29.66
CA THR A 91 -6.56 -4.61 30.61
C THR A 91 -7.12 -3.23 30.24
N LYS A 92 -6.62 -2.65 29.15
CA LYS A 92 -7.04 -1.34 28.69
C LYS A 92 -7.03 -1.31 27.15
N GLU A 93 -8.08 -0.77 26.58
CA GLU A 93 -8.19 -0.46 25.15
C GLU A 93 -8.07 1.04 24.91
N ALA A 94 -7.87 1.43 23.66
CA ALA A 94 -7.85 2.82 23.26
C ALA A 94 -8.33 3.00 21.83
N PHE A 95 -9.00 4.12 21.61
CA PHE A 95 -9.08 4.73 20.29
C PHE A 95 -7.81 5.54 20.07
N SER A 96 -7.08 5.26 19.00
CA SER A 96 -5.74 5.81 18.80
C SER A 96 -5.64 6.48 17.43
N LEU A 97 -5.06 7.68 17.43
CA LEU A 97 -4.59 8.39 16.23
C LEU A 97 -3.08 8.18 16.13
N SER A 98 -2.59 7.90 14.93
CA SER A 98 -1.16 7.82 14.65
C SER A 98 -0.86 8.67 13.42
N PHE A 99 0.11 9.60 13.53
CA PHE A 99 0.43 10.51 12.43
C PHE A 99 1.89 10.92 12.37
N GLY A 100 2.39 11.08 11.15
CA GLY A 100 3.70 11.63 10.87
C GLY A 100 3.62 13.13 10.66
N CYS A 101 4.40 13.88 11.45
CA CYS A 101 4.44 15.34 11.37
C CYS A 101 5.55 15.79 10.42
N LYS A 102 5.33 16.93 9.78
CA LYS A 102 6.40 17.69 9.14
C LYS A 102 7.20 18.44 10.20
N GLU A 103 8.53 18.35 10.15
CA GLU A 103 9.42 19.01 11.14
C GLU A 103 9.24 20.53 11.18
N ASP A 104 8.96 21.13 10.03
CA ASP A 104 8.76 22.56 9.88
C ASP A 104 7.32 23.02 10.21
N ASN A 105 6.40 22.07 10.51
CA ASN A 105 5.01 22.39 10.80
C ASN A 105 4.34 21.38 11.75
N ILE A 106 4.98 21.07 12.88
CA ILE A 106 4.43 20.12 13.87
C ILE A 106 3.05 20.58 14.36
N ARG A 107 2.91 21.86 14.75
CA ARG A 107 1.62 22.42 15.21
C ARG A 107 0.52 22.27 14.16
N GLY A 108 0.82 22.53 12.89
CA GLY A 108 -0.14 22.36 11.80
C GLY A 108 -0.56 20.92 11.60
N SER A 109 0.37 19.95 11.78
CA SER A 109 0.06 18.53 11.72
C SER A 109 -0.91 18.11 12.84
N PHE A 110 -0.66 18.55 14.07
CA PHE A 110 -1.56 18.31 15.21
C PHE A 110 -2.94 18.90 14.96
N ARG A 111 -3.01 20.19 14.56
CA ARG A 111 -4.29 20.84 14.27
C ARG A 111 -5.09 20.14 13.18
N ALA A 112 -4.44 19.67 12.12
CA ALA A 112 -5.12 19.00 11.02
C ALA A 112 -5.72 17.65 11.45
N VAL A 113 -4.92 16.79 12.10
CA VAL A 113 -5.37 15.43 12.49
C VAL A 113 -6.40 15.49 13.61
N ILE A 114 -6.11 16.25 14.66
CA ILE A 114 -7.01 16.37 15.82
C ILE A 114 -8.28 17.13 15.40
N GLY A 115 -8.14 18.17 14.58
CA GLY A 115 -9.29 18.92 14.05
C GLY A 115 -10.24 18.07 13.24
N GLU A 116 -9.73 17.21 12.35
CA GLU A 116 -10.59 16.29 11.59
C GLU A 116 -11.26 15.25 12.51
N THR A 117 -10.56 14.79 13.53
CA THR A 117 -11.11 13.90 14.55
C THR A 117 -12.21 14.59 15.37
N GLU A 118 -12.01 15.87 15.77
CA GLU A 118 -13.02 16.68 16.44
C GLU A 118 -14.26 16.95 15.55
N ARG A 119 -14.06 17.14 14.25
CA ARG A 119 -15.19 17.24 13.29
C ARG A 119 -16.03 15.97 13.33
N ALA A 120 -15.41 14.80 13.29
CA ALA A 120 -16.11 13.53 13.40
C ALA A 120 -16.82 13.37 14.75
N ARG A 121 -16.18 13.76 15.86
CA ARG A 121 -16.79 13.72 17.19
C ARG A 121 -18.01 14.64 17.33
N ARG A 122 -17.89 15.90 16.88
CA ARG A 122 -18.92 16.93 17.07
C ARG A 122 -20.08 16.82 16.10
N PHE A 123 -19.78 16.60 14.83
CA PHE A 123 -20.76 16.63 13.75
C PHE A 123 -21.13 15.24 13.21
N GLY A 124 -20.35 14.22 13.57
CA GLY A 124 -20.54 12.85 13.10
C GLY A 124 -20.05 12.62 11.67
N PHE A 125 -20.39 11.45 11.18
CA PHE A 125 -20.20 11.00 9.80
C PHE A 125 -21.47 11.20 8.98
N THR A 126 -21.35 11.19 7.66
CA THR A 126 -22.45 11.32 6.72
C THR A 126 -23.05 9.95 6.36
N ALA A 127 -24.25 9.94 5.80
CA ALA A 127 -24.88 8.71 5.32
C ALA A 127 -24.08 8.05 4.18
N THR A 128 -23.47 8.85 3.31
CA THR A 128 -22.64 8.36 2.20
C THR A 128 -21.34 7.70 2.68
N GLU A 129 -20.68 8.27 3.68
CA GLU A 129 -19.50 7.64 4.32
C GLU A 129 -19.87 6.30 4.95
N LEU A 130 -20.96 6.25 5.71
CA LEU A 130 -21.43 5.01 6.32
C LEU A 130 -21.78 3.95 5.28
N GLN A 131 -22.44 4.34 4.19
CA GLN A 131 -22.79 3.42 3.10
C GLN A 131 -21.53 2.81 2.48
N ARG A 132 -20.50 3.60 2.21
CA ARG A 132 -19.20 3.11 1.68
C ARG A 132 -18.52 2.17 2.67
N ALA A 133 -18.40 2.57 3.93
CA ALA A 133 -17.76 1.74 4.96
C ALA A 133 -18.46 0.39 5.15
N LYS A 134 -19.79 0.37 5.11
CA LYS A 134 -20.60 -0.85 5.14
C LYS A 134 -20.39 -1.72 3.91
N ALA A 135 -20.38 -1.12 2.70
CA ALA A 135 -20.12 -1.83 1.46
C ALA A 135 -18.74 -2.52 1.48
N ASP A 136 -17.71 -1.84 1.96
CA ASP A 136 -16.37 -2.40 2.13
C ASP A 136 -16.31 -3.52 3.18
N ALA A 137 -17.02 -3.36 4.30
CA ALA A 137 -17.09 -4.39 5.33
C ALA A 137 -17.77 -5.66 4.82
N LEU A 138 -18.89 -5.50 4.10
CA LEU A 138 -19.62 -6.61 3.48
C LEU A 138 -18.79 -7.30 2.39
N GLN A 139 -18.14 -6.54 1.52
CA GLN A 139 -17.29 -7.07 0.48
C GLN A 139 -16.15 -7.92 1.08
N ARG A 140 -15.45 -7.41 2.12
CA ARG A 140 -14.40 -8.18 2.82
C ARG A 140 -14.94 -9.47 3.45
N ALA A 141 -16.15 -9.46 4.00
CA ALA A 141 -16.78 -10.65 4.56
C ALA A 141 -17.15 -11.68 3.47
N GLN A 142 -17.65 -11.21 2.32
CA GLN A 142 -17.96 -12.05 1.15
C GLN A 142 -16.71 -12.73 0.58
N THR A 143 -15.61 -12.00 0.40
CA THR A 143 -14.34 -12.58 -0.06
C THR A 143 -13.82 -13.64 0.91
N ARG A 144 -13.80 -13.36 2.22
CA ARG A 144 -13.37 -14.35 3.22
C ARG A 144 -14.25 -15.61 3.22
N PHE A 145 -15.53 -15.45 2.95
CA PHE A 145 -16.44 -16.59 2.82
C PHE A 145 -16.18 -17.37 1.53
N ALA A 146 -15.97 -16.70 0.41
CA ALA A 146 -15.66 -17.34 -0.86
C ALA A 146 -14.35 -18.18 -0.75
N GLU A 147 -13.34 -17.63 -0.09
CA GLU A 147 -12.01 -18.25 0.10
C GLU A 147 -11.91 -19.12 1.37
N ARG A 148 -13.02 -19.52 2.01
CA ARG A 148 -13.01 -20.22 3.30
C ARG A 148 -12.25 -21.54 3.32
N ASN A 149 -12.18 -22.22 2.20
CA ASN A 149 -11.48 -23.51 2.05
C ASN A 149 -9.99 -23.32 1.69
N GLU A 150 -9.54 -22.11 1.39
CA GLU A 150 -8.20 -21.79 0.93
C GLU A 150 -7.33 -21.14 2.03
N ARG A 151 -7.84 -21.14 3.27
CA ARG A 151 -7.15 -20.52 4.40
C ARG A 151 -5.89 -21.30 4.77
N SER A 152 -4.77 -20.57 4.91
CA SER A 152 -3.51 -21.18 5.33
C SER A 152 -3.58 -21.71 6.78
N ASN A 153 -2.82 -22.76 7.08
CA ASN A 153 -2.66 -23.29 8.44
C ASN A 153 -2.18 -22.21 9.42
N ARG A 154 -1.33 -21.28 8.97
CA ARG A 154 -0.89 -20.13 9.77
C ARG A 154 -2.06 -19.24 10.19
N THR A 155 -2.98 -18.95 9.29
CA THR A 155 -4.18 -18.14 9.58
C THR A 155 -5.04 -18.82 10.65
N LEU A 156 -5.26 -20.13 10.52
CA LEU A 156 -6.04 -20.92 11.48
C LEU A 156 -5.34 -21.00 12.85
N ALA A 157 -4.04 -21.27 12.86
CA ALA A 157 -3.24 -21.31 14.10
C ALA A 157 -3.26 -19.95 14.82
N MET A 158 -3.08 -18.83 14.10
CA MET A 158 -3.13 -17.49 14.69
C MET A 158 -4.54 -17.10 15.19
N GLN A 159 -5.61 -17.64 14.62
CA GLN A 159 -6.95 -17.51 15.18
C GLN A 159 -7.08 -18.22 16.53
N ALA A 160 -6.60 -19.46 16.62
CA ALA A 160 -6.59 -20.24 17.87
C ALA A 160 -5.72 -19.55 18.94
N VAL A 161 -4.55 -19.03 18.58
CA VAL A 161 -3.67 -18.28 19.48
C VAL A 161 -4.39 -17.04 20.03
N ARG A 162 -5.05 -16.23 19.20
CA ARG A 162 -5.80 -15.06 19.65
C ARG A 162 -6.97 -15.43 20.57
N HIS A 163 -7.68 -16.50 20.25
CA HIS A 163 -8.73 -17.02 21.12
C HIS A 163 -8.17 -17.42 22.50
N PHE A 164 -7.10 -18.19 22.51
CA PHE A 164 -6.46 -18.64 23.74
C PHE A 164 -5.88 -17.49 24.59
N LEU A 165 -5.25 -16.52 23.94
CA LEU A 165 -4.58 -15.42 24.63
C LEU A 165 -5.53 -14.30 25.07
N SER A 166 -6.57 -14.00 24.30
CA SER A 166 -7.38 -12.80 24.42
C SER A 166 -8.88 -13.08 24.41
N SER A 167 -9.30 -14.35 24.42
CA SER A 167 -10.71 -14.79 24.36
C SER A 167 -11.46 -14.26 23.11
N GLU A 168 -10.74 -13.97 22.02
CA GLU A 168 -11.39 -13.54 20.78
C GLU A 168 -12.29 -14.66 20.23
N PRO A 169 -13.51 -14.34 19.76
CA PRO A 169 -14.45 -15.36 19.29
C PRO A 169 -13.92 -16.09 18.05
N LEU A 170 -14.09 -17.42 18.04
CA LEU A 170 -13.76 -18.29 16.90
C LEU A 170 -14.94 -18.33 15.94
N LEU A 171 -15.17 -17.24 15.22
CA LEU A 171 -16.22 -17.19 14.21
C LEU A 171 -15.79 -17.91 12.94
N THR A 172 -16.68 -18.78 12.41
CA THR A 172 -16.52 -19.32 11.06
C THR A 172 -16.68 -18.20 10.02
N PRO A 173 -16.17 -18.36 8.80
CA PRO A 173 -16.45 -17.40 7.72
C PRO A 173 -17.95 -17.24 7.42
N GLU A 174 -18.73 -18.32 7.59
CA GLU A 174 -20.19 -18.36 7.48
C GLU A 174 -20.86 -17.46 8.52
N ASP A 175 -20.52 -17.65 9.80
CA ASP A 175 -21.04 -16.83 10.90
C ASP A 175 -20.66 -15.37 10.73
N ARG A 176 -19.41 -15.11 10.36
CA ARG A 176 -18.92 -13.75 10.12
C ARG A 176 -19.70 -13.06 9.00
N LEU A 177 -19.95 -13.74 7.88
CA LEU A 177 -20.75 -13.18 6.79
C LEU A 177 -22.19 -12.95 7.20
N ALA A 178 -22.81 -13.91 7.91
CA ALA A 178 -24.19 -13.79 8.40
C ALA A 178 -24.34 -12.60 9.38
N LEU A 179 -23.43 -12.48 10.35
CA LEU A 179 -23.40 -11.37 11.30
C LEU A 179 -23.14 -10.04 10.60
N THR A 180 -22.21 -9.98 9.63
CA THR A 180 -21.93 -8.76 8.88
C THR A 180 -23.17 -8.29 8.12
N LYS A 181 -23.89 -9.18 7.42
CA LYS A 181 -25.14 -8.85 6.73
C LYS A 181 -26.22 -8.35 7.68
N ARG A 182 -26.35 -8.99 8.83
CA ARG A 182 -27.30 -8.59 9.86
C ARG A 182 -26.98 -7.20 10.40
N PHE A 183 -25.72 -6.95 10.79
CA PHE A 183 -25.29 -5.65 11.32
C PHE A 183 -25.35 -4.55 10.27
N ASP A 184 -25.07 -4.87 9.01
CA ASP A 184 -25.22 -3.94 7.89
C ASP A 184 -26.67 -3.40 7.78
N ALA A 185 -27.67 -4.27 7.97
CA ALA A 185 -29.08 -3.88 7.96
C ALA A 185 -29.52 -3.13 9.23
N GLU A 186 -29.01 -3.53 10.41
CA GLU A 186 -29.47 -3.03 11.71
C GLU A 186 -28.77 -1.74 12.17
N VAL A 187 -27.48 -1.57 11.88
CA VAL A 187 -26.68 -0.45 12.40
C VAL A 187 -27.02 0.84 11.69
N SER A 188 -27.49 1.82 12.44
CA SER A 188 -27.90 3.14 11.94
C SER A 188 -26.78 4.17 12.03
N LEU A 189 -26.87 5.24 11.22
CA LEU A 189 -25.96 6.39 11.28
C LEU A 189 -25.97 7.06 12.66
N LYS A 190 -27.15 7.17 13.29
CA LYS A 190 -27.30 7.73 14.63
C LYS A 190 -26.45 6.96 15.64
N GLU A 191 -26.57 5.64 15.63
CA GLU A 191 -25.84 4.75 16.54
C GLU A 191 -24.32 4.84 16.33
N VAL A 192 -23.86 4.84 15.08
CA VAL A 192 -22.43 5.00 14.75
C VAL A 192 -21.88 6.35 15.25
N ASN A 193 -22.66 7.43 15.06
CA ASN A 193 -22.25 8.76 15.52
C ASN A 193 -22.26 8.89 17.06
N GLU A 194 -23.17 8.21 17.74
CA GLU A 194 -23.17 8.14 19.21
C GLU A 194 -21.97 7.34 19.73
N ALA A 195 -21.64 6.22 19.10
CA ALA A 195 -20.47 5.43 19.42
C ALA A 195 -19.16 6.22 19.17
N ALA A 196 -19.07 6.94 18.05
CA ALA A 196 -17.92 7.79 17.72
C ALA A 196 -17.68 8.87 18.80
N ARG A 197 -18.73 9.52 19.29
CA ARG A 197 -18.61 10.51 20.37
C ARG A 197 -18.09 9.92 21.69
N LYS A 198 -18.36 8.64 21.94
CA LYS A 198 -17.86 7.94 23.15
C LYS A 198 -16.40 7.51 22.98
N LEU A 199 -16.03 7.00 21.80
CA LEU A 199 -14.68 6.54 21.52
C LEU A 199 -13.68 7.70 21.39
N ILE A 200 -14.08 8.77 20.70
CA ILE A 200 -13.26 9.99 20.54
C ILE A 200 -13.45 10.88 21.77
N SER A 201 -12.73 10.54 22.84
CA SER A 201 -12.84 11.20 24.14
C SER A 201 -11.72 12.23 24.33
N ASN A 202 -12.05 13.39 24.94
CA ASN A 202 -11.07 14.38 25.37
C ASN A 202 -10.54 14.10 26.80
N GLU A 203 -10.94 12.98 27.37
CA GLU A 203 -10.50 12.52 28.68
C GLU A 203 -9.59 11.29 28.55
N ASN A 204 -8.83 10.99 29.60
CA ASN A 204 -8.00 9.79 29.73
C ASN A 204 -7.02 9.61 28.57
N GLN A 205 -6.40 10.72 28.14
CA GLN A 205 -5.54 10.79 26.95
C GLN A 205 -4.08 10.56 27.28
N VAL A 206 -3.37 9.88 26.38
CA VAL A 206 -1.92 9.74 26.37
C VAL A 206 -1.41 10.18 25.01
N LEU A 207 -0.48 11.16 25.01
CA LEU A 207 0.23 11.59 23.83
C LEU A 207 1.63 10.97 23.84
N THR A 208 1.97 10.24 22.79
CA THR A 208 3.32 9.71 22.56
C THR A 208 3.95 10.44 21.38
N VAL A 209 5.21 10.85 21.51
CA VAL A 209 5.95 11.48 20.41
C VAL A 209 7.34 10.86 20.32
N LEU A 210 7.67 10.32 19.17
CA LEU A 210 9.01 9.86 18.82
C LEU A 210 9.58 10.80 17.77
N ALA A 211 10.75 11.37 18.03
CA ALA A 211 11.30 12.45 17.21
C ALA A 211 12.77 12.24 16.86
N PRO A 212 13.28 12.81 15.76
CA PRO A 212 14.69 12.83 15.44
C PRO A 212 15.51 13.52 16.53
N GLN A 213 16.66 12.95 16.89
CA GLN A 213 17.67 13.60 17.70
C GLN A 213 18.83 14.07 16.79
N LYS A 214 18.77 15.32 16.37
CA LYS A 214 19.77 15.89 15.45
C LYS A 214 20.04 17.36 15.75
N ALA A 215 21.18 17.86 15.28
CA ALA A 215 21.51 19.29 15.33
C ALA A 215 20.56 20.12 14.47
N GLY A 216 20.23 21.31 14.94
CA GLY A 216 19.35 22.25 14.21
C GLY A 216 17.86 21.92 14.23
N PHE A 217 17.45 20.86 14.95
CA PHE A 217 16.05 20.54 15.17
C PHE A 217 15.72 20.59 16.68
N THR A 218 14.73 21.41 16.99
CA THR A 218 14.20 21.51 18.37
C THR A 218 12.74 21.06 18.37
N LEU A 219 12.48 19.96 19.06
CA LEU A 219 11.11 19.50 19.29
C LEU A 219 10.45 20.43 20.31
N PRO A 220 9.18 20.83 20.13
CA PRO A 220 8.42 21.54 21.16
C PRO A 220 8.43 20.80 22.49
N SER A 221 8.37 21.55 23.58
CA SER A 221 8.30 21.00 24.94
C SER A 221 7.03 20.15 25.15
N ASN A 222 7.03 19.29 26.17
CA ASN A 222 5.86 18.50 26.52
C ASN A 222 4.62 19.38 26.76
N GLN A 223 4.80 20.53 27.37
CA GLN A 223 3.71 21.49 27.62
C GLN A 223 3.18 22.10 26.30
N GLU A 224 4.05 22.46 25.37
CA GLU A 224 3.62 22.97 24.06
C GLU A 224 2.91 21.90 23.25
N LEU A 225 3.40 20.66 23.26
CA LEU A 225 2.75 19.53 22.58
C LEU A 225 1.35 19.25 23.16
N GLU A 226 1.21 19.29 24.50
CA GLU A 226 -0.09 19.21 25.16
C GLU A 226 -1.01 20.35 24.71
N GLN A 227 -0.50 21.58 24.67
CA GLN A 227 -1.25 22.75 24.21
C GLN A 227 -1.71 22.63 22.76
N TYR A 228 -0.92 22.02 21.87
CA TYR A 228 -1.36 21.78 20.48
C TYR A 228 -2.58 20.87 20.42
N VAL A 229 -2.62 19.83 21.25
CA VAL A 229 -3.80 18.94 21.36
C VAL A 229 -5.01 19.73 21.89
N LEU A 230 -4.85 20.38 23.05
CA LEU A 230 -5.95 21.09 23.72
C LEU A 230 -6.52 22.22 22.85
N GLN A 231 -5.66 23.00 22.18
CA GLN A 231 -6.09 24.08 21.28
C GLN A 231 -6.86 23.53 20.07
N ALA A 232 -6.40 22.42 19.47
CA ALA A 232 -7.12 21.80 18.38
C ALA A 232 -8.47 21.22 18.82
N GLN A 233 -8.55 20.65 20.01
CA GLN A 233 -9.80 20.16 20.60
C GLN A 233 -10.76 21.28 20.99
N ALA A 234 -10.26 22.46 21.39
CA ALA A 234 -11.08 23.62 21.75
C ALA A 234 -11.50 24.50 20.57
N ASP A 235 -10.92 24.32 19.39
CA ASP A 235 -11.19 25.13 18.20
C ASP A 235 -12.64 24.97 17.74
N ASN A 236 -13.42 26.05 17.82
CA ASN A 236 -14.83 26.08 17.42
C ASN A 236 -15.05 26.47 15.94
N SER A 237 -13.98 26.66 15.17
CA SER A 237 -14.07 27.05 13.75
C SER A 237 -14.39 25.87 12.82
N TYR A 238 -14.30 24.63 13.30
CA TYR A 238 -14.59 23.44 12.48
C TYR A 238 -16.05 23.41 12.02
N GLN A 239 -16.23 23.05 10.75
CA GLN A 239 -17.55 22.92 10.12
C GLN A 239 -17.87 21.44 9.84
N PRO A 240 -19.15 21.05 9.73
CA PRO A 240 -19.53 19.71 9.30
C PRO A 240 -18.83 19.29 8.01
N TYR A 241 -18.50 18.00 7.92
CA TYR A 241 -17.91 17.45 6.69
C TYR A 241 -18.94 17.50 5.55
N LYS A 242 -18.50 17.93 4.37
CA LYS A 242 -19.31 17.97 3.16
C LYS A 242 -18.60 17.20 2.06
N GLU A 243 -19.35 16.40 1.33
CA GLU A 243 -18.87 15.67 0.15
C GLU A 243 -19.49 16.22 -1.13
N GLU A 244 -18.72 16.21 -2.18
CA GLU A 244 -19.22 16.42 -3.53
C GLU A 244 -19.87 15.13 -4.05
N PRO A 245 -20.97 15.22 -4.80
CA PRO A 245 -21.58 14.07 -5.45
C PRO A 245 -20.60 13.33 -6.35
N LEU A 246 -20.66 12.00 -6.30
CA LEU A 246 -19.88 11.15 -7.19
C LEU A 246 -20.69 10.83 -8.45
N PRO A 247 -20.04 10.72 -9.62
CA PRO A 247 -20.67 10.14 -10.81
C PRO A 247 -21.10 8.70 -10.55
N THR A 248 -22.03 8.20 -11.34
CA THR A 248 -22.53 6.82 -11.20
C THR A 248 -21.70 5.80 -11.97
N THR A 249 -20.88 6.25 -12.93
CA THR A 249 -20.09 5.40 -13.83
C THR A 249 -18.65 5.91 -13.92
N LEU A 250 -17.69 4.99 -14.11
CA LEU A 250 -16.29 5.33 -14.36
C LEU A 250 -16.06 5.87 -15.78
N ILE A 251 -16.82 5.39 -16.73
CA ILE A 251 -16.75 5.77 -18.14
C ILE A 251 -18.16 6.16 -18.59
N GLU A 252 -18.35 7.41 -18.96
CA GLU A 252 -19.63 7.93 -19.40
C GLU A 252 -20.01 7.40 -20.79
N HIS A 253 -19.04 7.39 -21.71
CA HIS A 253 -19.23 6.89 -23.07
C HIS A 253 -18.26 5.73 -23.32
N ALA A 254 -18.81 4.53 -23.41
CA ALA A 254 -18.02 3.34 -23.67
C ALA A 254 -17.27 3.49 -25.04
N PRO A 255 -15.97 3.11 -25.11
CA PRO A 255 -15.24 3.19 -26.36
C PRO A 255 -15.86 2.28 -27.44
N LYS A 256 -15.62 2.58 -28.71
CA LYS A 256 -16.07 1.73 -29.81
C LYS A 256 -15.39 0.35 -29.69
N ALA A 257 -16.20 -0.68 -29.53
CA ALA A 257 -15.69 -2.03 -29.38
C ALA A 257 -14.95 -2.51 -30.65
N GLY A 258 -13.81 -3.18 -30.42
CA GLY A 258 -13.17 -3.98 -31.45
C GLY A 258 -13.75 -5.41 -31.49
N THR A 259 -13.02 -6.33 -32.12
CA THR A 259 -13.46 -7.73 -32.31
C THR A 259 -12.35 -8.72 -31.89
N ILE A 260 -12.74 -9.97 -31.68
CA ILE A 260 -11.83 -11.10 -31.55
C ILE A 260 -11.63 -11.68 -32.95
N VAL A 261 -10.38 -11.73 -33.42
CA VAL A 261 -10.00 -12.21 -34.75
C VAL A 261 -9.80 -13.72 -34.78
N SER A 262 -9.20 -14.27 -33.71
CA SER A 262 -8.99 -15.69 -33.55
C SER A 262 -9.03 -16.13 -32.11
N GLU A 263 -9.43 -17.39 -31.89
CA GLU A 263 -9.45 -18.04 -30.58
C GLU A 263 -9.01 -19.50 -30.76
N GLN A 264 -8.02 -19.92 -29.99
CA GLN A 264 -7.50 -21.30 -30.07
C GLN A 264 -6.85 -21.74 -28.75
N PRO A 265 -6.81 -23.04 -28.47
CA PRO A 265 -6.01 -23.59 -27.36
C PRO A 265 -4.53 -23.22 -27.52
N TYR A 266 -3.83 -22.98 -26.39
CA TYR A 266 -2.42 -22.63 -26.39
C TYR A 266 -1.63 -23.51 -25.42
N GLY A 267 -0.70 -24.29 -25.94
CA GLY A 267 0.15 -25.19 -25.17
C GLY A 267 -0.63 -26.31 -24.45
N HIS A 268 -0.06 -26.81 -23.35
CA HIS A 268 -0.57 -27.98 -22.63
C HIS A 268 -1.23 -27.67 -21.28
N PHE A 269 -1.33 -26.39 -20.92
CA PHE A 269 -1.76 -25.97 -19.56
C PHE A 269 -3.23 -25.53 -19.48
N GLY A 270 -4.06 -25.83 -20.50
CA GLY A 270 -5.45 -25.39 -20.55
C GLY A 270 -5.58 -23.86 -20.66
N VAL A 271 -4.68 -23.23 -21.41
CA VAL A 271 -4.71 -21.82 -21.75
C VAL A 271 -5.43 -21.66 -23.08
N THR A 272 -6.28 -20.64 -23.18
CA THR A 272 -6.87 -20.20 -24.46
C THR A 272 -6.19 -18.90 -24.90
N LYS A 273 -5.70 -18.88 -26.13
CA LYS A 273 -5.17 -17.66 -26.77
C LYS A 273 -6.25 -17.03 -27.64
N LEU A 274 -6.50 -15.75 -27.43
CA LEU A 274 -7.32 -14.92 -28.30
C LEU A 274 -6.43 -13.83 -28.94
N VAL A 275 -6.72 -13.49 -30.20
CA VAL A 275 -6.09 -12.36 -30.87
C VAL A 275 -7.17 -11.32 -31.14
N LEU A 276 -6.94 -10.09 -30.72
CA LEU A 276 -7.88 -8.99 -30.87
C LEU A 276 -7.61 -8.20 -32.18
N SER A 277 -8.61 -7.45 -32.64
CA SER A 277 -8.54 -6.68 -33.89
C SER A 277 -7.44 -5.61 -33.91
N ASN A 278 -6.98 -5.16 -32.74
CA ASN A 278 -5.84 -4.24 -32.60
C ASN A 278 -4.48 -4.97 -32.43
N GLY A 279 -4.46 -6.30 -32.60
CA GLY A 279 -3.26 -7.11 -32.57
C GLY A 279 -2.82 -7.57 -31.16
N ILE A 280 -3.51 -7.17 -30.10
CA ILE A 280 -3.20 -7.65 -28.74
C ILE A 280 -3.49 -9.16 -28.65
N GLU A 281 -2.53 -9.91 -28.11
CA GLU A 281 -2.68 -11.32 -27.79
C GLU A 281 -3.13 -11.47 -26.34
N VAL A 282 -4.24 -12.16 -26.11
CA VAL A 282 -4.80 -12.39 -24.79
C VAL A 282 -4.71 -13.88 -24.45
N TYR A 283 -4.08 -14.19 -23.34
CA TYR A 283 -3.91 -15.55 -22.80
C TYR A 283 -4.80 -15.71 -21.57
N VAL A 284 -5.76 -16.61 -21.62
CA VAL A 284 -6.71 -16.85 -20.54
C VAL A 284 -6.45 -18.23 -19.94
N LYS A 285 -6.17 -18.29 -18.65
CA LYS A 285 -5.99 -19.50 -17.86
C LYS A 285 -7.08 -19.58 -16.78
N PRO A 286 -8.21 -20.25 -17.02
CA PRO A 286 -9.19 -20.52 -15.99
C PRO A 286 -8.59 -21.44 -14.91
N THR A 287 -8.77 -21.08 -13.65
CA THR A 287 -8.35 -21.89 -12.50
C THR A 287 -9.40 -21.82 -11.40
N ASN A 288 -9.35 -22.78 -10.50
CA ASN A 288 -10.18 -22.87 -9.29
C ASN A 288 -9.35 -22.79 -7.99
N PHE A 289 -8.10 -22.31 -8.08
CA PHE A 289 -7.19 -22.22 -6.93
C PHE A 289 -7.63 -21.17 -5.91
N ALA A 290 -8.27 -20.10 -6.38
CA ALA A 290 -8.88 -19.09 -5.54
C ALA A 290 -10.30 -18.80 -6.06
N ALA A 291 -11.29 -18.93 -5.16
CA ALA A 291 -12.70 -18.87 -5.55
C ALA A 291 -13.15 -17.46 -5.99
N ASP A 292 -12.55 -16.43 -5.44
CA ASP A 292 -12.94 -15.01 -5.64
C ASP A 292 -11.79 -14.14 -6.18
N GLN A 293 -10.88 -14.73 -6.96
CA GLN A 293 -9.74 -14.00 -7.49
C GLN A 293 -9.55 -14.22 -8.99
N ILE A 294 -9.34 -13.09 -9.69
CA ILE A 294 -8.90 -13.02 -11.09
C ILE A 294 -7.74 -12.03 -11.14
N THR A 295 -6.61 -12.46 -11.68
CA THR A 295 -5.43 -11.63 -11.88
C THR A 295 -5.27 -11.31 -13.36
N MET A 296 -4.97 -10.04 -13.66
CA MET A 296 -4.71 -9.52 -15.00
C MET A 296 -3.32 -8.91 -15.06
N ARG A 297 -2.60 -9.18 -16.12
CA ARG A 297 -1.40 -8.43 -16.53
C ARG A 297 -1.49 -8.09 -18.00
N LEU A 298 -1.51 -6.81 -18.33
CA LEU A 298 -1.37 -6.27 -19.69
C LEU A 298 0.02 -5.65 -19.79
N TRP A 299 0.85 -6.06 -20.75
CA TRP A 299 2.22 -5.55 -20.85
C TRP A 299 2.70 -5.45 -22.30
N GLY A 300 3.57 -4.47 -22.52
CA GLY A 300 4.38 -4.30 -23.73
C GLY A 300 5.87 -4.22 -23.38
N GLU A 301 6.72 -4.50 -24.36
CA GLU A 301 8.16 -4.38 -24.21
C GLU A 301 8.60 -2.91 -24.35
N GLY A 302 9.77 -2.59 -23.78
CA GLY A 302 10.40 -1.27 -23.85
C GLY A 302 10.75 -0.72 -22.46
N GLY A 303 9.77 -0.40 -21.65
CA GLY A 303 9.97 0.11 -20.30
C GLY A 303 10.88 1.33 -20.21
N LEU A 304 11.59 1.43 -19.10
CA LEU A 304 12.58 2.49 -18.86
C LEU A 304 13.82 2.36 -19.74
N SER A 305 14.08 1.17 -20.35
CA SER A 305 15.20 0.99 -21.25
C SER A 305 15.15 1.93 -22.48
N LEU A 306 13.93 2.32 -22.89
CA LEU A 306 13.71 3.27 -23.96
C LEU A 306 13.70 4.74 -23.51
N CYS A 307 13.81 5.00 -22.21
CA CYS A 307 13.88 6.36 -21.69
C CYS A 307 15.35 6.80 -21.59
N PRO A 308 15.69 8.06 -21.95
CA PRO A 308 17.03 8.60 -21.78
C PRO A 308 17.50 8.50 -20.34
N GLU A 309 18.79 8.25 -20.13
CA GLU A 309 19.39 8.17 -18.78
C GLU A 309 19.26 9.48 -18.01
N THR A 310 19.27 10.61 -18.71
CA THR A 310 19.02 11.94 -18.12
C THR A 310 17.67 12.07 -17.43
N ASP A 311 16.70 11.20 -17.77
CA ASP A 311 15.39 11.14 -17.14
C ASP A 311 15.36 10.26 -15.87
N ALA A 312 16.47 9.64 -15.50
CA ALA A 312 16.55 8.73 -14.33
C ALA A 312 15.95 9.30 -13.03
N PRO A 313 16.10 10.59 -12.68
CA PRO A 313 15.42 11.17 -11.51
C PRO A 313 13.90 11.05 -11.55
N ASN A 314 13.29 11.01 -12.76
CA ASN A 314 11.85 10.91 -12.95
C ASN A 314 11.31 9.47 -12.81
N PHE A 315 12.15 8.44 -12.97
CA PHE A 315 11.70 7.05 -13.12
C PHE A 315 10.90 6.54 -11.93
N SER A 316 11.33 6.87 -10.71
CA SER A 316 10.63 6.44 -9.49
C SER A 316 9.24 7.06 -9.32
N PHE A 317 8.92 8.11 -10.07
CA PHE A 317 7.65 8.82 -10.00
C PHE A 317 6.67 8.45 -11.12
N LEU A 318 7.12 7.77 -12.18
CA LEU A 318 6.29 7.48 -13.35
C LEU A 318 4.94 6.83 -13.01
N PRO A 319 4.89 5.66 -12.32
CA PRO A 319 3.60 5.05 -11.98
C PRO A 319 2.85 5.84 -10.89
N ASN A 320 3.58 6.34 -9.89
CA ASN A 320 2.98 7.00 -8.74
C ASN A 320 2.32 8.33 -9.11
N ALA A 321 2.91 9.09 -10.03
CA ALA A 321 2.34 10.36 -10.51
C ALA A 321 0.97 10.16 -11.18
N ILE A 322 0.76 9.02 -11.85
CA ILE A 322 -0.53 8.67 -12.45
C ILE A 322 -1.54 8.25 -11.37
N VAL A 323 -1.13 7.40 -10.44
CA VAL A 323 -2.00 6.95 -9.35
C VAL A 323 -2.41 8.13 -8.46
N ASP A 324 -1.47 8.99 -8.07
CA ASP A 324 -1.74 10.19 -7.26
C ASP A 324 -2.59 11.22 -8.02
N GLY A 325 -2.44 11.32 -9.34
CA GLY A 325 -3.21 12.21 -10.21
C GLY A 325 -4.64 11.73 -10.47
N GLY A 326 -4.86 10.43 -10.44
CA GLY A 326 -6.12 9.79 -10.80
C GLY A 326 -6.26 9.52 -12.31
N VAL A 327 -7.46 9.17 -12.75
CA VAL A 327 -7.75 8.80 -14.14
C VAL A 327 -9.07 9.40 -14.64
N GLY A 328 -9.14 9.72 -15.91
CA GLY A 328 -10.33 10.30 -16.53
C GLY A 328 -10.79 11.57 -15.80
N ALA A 329 -12.03 11.59 -15.35
CA ALA A 329 -12.61 12.69 -14.55
C ALA A 329 -12.37 12.57 -13.04
N PHE A 330 -11.70 11.50 -12.58
CA PHE A 330 -11.57 11.19 -11.15
C PHE A 330 -10.18 11.54 -10.63
N SER A 331 -10.10 12.37 -9.58
CA SER A 331 -8.93 12.44 -8.71
C SER A 331 -8.77 11.12 -7.94
N ALA A 332 -7.60 10.86 -7.36
CA ALA A 332 -7.36 9.64 -6.61
C ALA A 332 -8.39 9.43 -5.48
N ASP A 333 -8.71 10.47 -4.69
CA ASP A 333 -9.73 10.40 -3.63
C ASP A 333 -11.13 10.06 -4.17
N ARG A 334 -11.55 10.71 -5.27
CA ARG A 334 -12.87 10.41 -5.88
C ARG A 334 -12.92 9.00 -6.46
N LEU A 335 -11.79 8.51 -7.00
CA LEU A 335 -11.69 7.15 -7.52
C LEU A 335 -11.80 6.12 -6.37
N ASP A 336 -11.10 6.32 -5.27
CA ASP A 336 -11.18 5.46 -4.09
C ASP A 336 -12.61 5.37 -3.57
N LYS A 337 -13.33 6.50 -3.50
CA LYS A 337 -14.75 6.53 -3.11
C LYS A 337 -15.67 5.81 -4.09
N MET A 338 -15.40 5.90 -5.39
CA MET A 338 -16.15 5.18 -6.44
C MET A 338 -15.95 3.67 -6.39
N LEU A 339 -14.80 3.23 -5.88
CA LEU A 339 -14.44 1.82 -5.79
C LEU A 339 -14.84 1.18 -4.46
N ALA A 340 -15.41 1.93 -3.53
CA ALA A 340 -15.88 1.41 -2.25
C ALA A 340 -16.87 0.24 -2.44
N GLY A 341 -16.67 -0.85 -1.70
CA GLY A 341 -17.47 -2.08 -1.80
C GLY A 341 -17.15 -2.95 -3.02
N LYS A 342 -16.12 -2.62 -3.80
CA LYS A 342 -15.65 -3.42 -4.93
C LYS A 342 -14.36 -4.17 -4.59
N HIS A 343 -14.26 -5.39 -5.06
CA HIS A 343 -13.02 -6.16 -5.01
C HIS A 343 -12.24 -5.96 -6.31
N VAL A 344 -11.66 -4.78 -6.47
CA VAL A 344 -10.88 -4.43 -7.66
C VAL A 344 -9.67 -3.60 -7.29
N ARG A 345 -8.55 -3.93 -7.90
CA ARG A 345 -7.32 -3.14 -7.84
C ARG A 345 -6.69 -3.12 -9.21
N VAL A 346 -6.37 -1.95 -9.71
CA VAL A 346 -5.66 -1.78 -10.99
C VAL A 346 -4.60 -0.72 -10.81
N SER A 347 -3.40 -0.97 -11.30
CA SER A 347 -2.31 0.00 -11.28
C SER A 347 -1.43 -0.13 -12.52
N PRO A 348 -0.96 0.99 -13.08
CA PRO A 348 0.05 0.98 -14.12
C PRO A 348 1.42 0.68 -13.50
N TYR A 349 2.34 0.19 -14.33
CA TYR A 349 3.74 0.07 -14.01
C TYR A 349 4.62 0.39 -15.21
N VAL A 350 5.82 0.90 -14.94
CA VAL A 350 6.89 1.03 -15.93
C VAL A 350 8.13 0.43 -15.27
N GLY A 351 8.46 -0.79 -15.66
CA GLY A 351 9.66 -1.50 -15.24
C GLY A 351 10.83 -1.20 -16.16
N GLN A 352 11.95 -1.89 -15.95
CA GLN A 352 13.15 -1.65 -16.76
C GLN A 352 12.92 -1.98 -18.23
N GLU A 353 12.36 -3.14 -18.54
CA GLU A 353 12.20 -3.66 -19.90
C GLU A 353 10.76 -3.71 -20.40
N THR A 354 9.79 -3.57 -19.49
CA THR A 354 8.38 -3.65 -19.81
C THR A 354 7.58 -2.54 -19.14
N GLN A 355 6.53 -2.09 -19.81
CA GLN A 355 5.49 -1.27 -19.22
C GLN A 355 4.16 -1.99 -19.29
N GLY A 356 3.20 -1.62 -18.43
CA GLY A 356 1.90 -2.24 -18.49
C GLY A 356 0.97 -1.87 -17.35
N ILE A 357 -0.08 -2.66 -17.24
CA ILE A 357 -1.12 -2.50 -16.22
C ILE A 357 -1.33 -3.85 -15.55
N SER A 358 -1.25 -3.84 -14.23
CA SER A 358 -1.58 -4.99 -13.40
C SER A 358 -2.96 -4.79 -12.79
N GLY A 359 -3.78 -5.84 -12.77
CA GLY A 359 -5.12 -5.81 -12.21
C GLY A 359 -5.43 -7.06 -11.40
N GLN A 360 -6.28 -6.88 -10.40
CA GLN A 360 -6.87 -7.95 -9.61
C GLN A 360 -8.34 -7.64 -9.40
N SER A 361 -9.20 -8.64 -9.53
CA SER A 361 -10.63 -8.50 -9.35
C SER A 361 -11.26 -9.85 -8.99
N ASN A 362 -12.56 -9.83 -8.71
CA ASN A 362 -13.43 -11.01 -8.71
C ASN A 362 -14.33 -10.98 -9.95
N ARG A 363 -15.20 -11.99 -10.08
CA ARG A 363 -16.15 -12.07 -11.21
C ARG A 363 -17.14 -10.90 -11.24
N LYS A 364 -17.61 -10.46 -10.07
CA LYS A 364 -18.61 -9.38 -9.95
C LYS A 364 -18.06 -8.04 -10.43
N ASP A 365 -16.82 -7.74 -10.10
CA ASP A 365 -16.20 -6.44 -10.36
C ASP A 365 -15.27 -6.43 -11.59
N LEU A 366 -15.32 -7.52 -12.37
CA LEU A 366 -14.47 -7.73 -13.54
C LEU A 366 -14.57 -6.59 -14.57
N ALA A 367 -15.77 -6.11 -14.85
CA ALA A 367 -15.98 -4.99 -15.76
C ALA A 367 -15.30 -3.70 -15.24
N THR A 368 -15.34 -3.45 -13.94
CA THR A 368 -14.65 -2.32 -13.32
C THR A 368 -13.12 -2.41 -13.52
N MET A 369 -12.54 -3.62 -13.41
CA MET A 369 -11.12 -3.85 -13.66
C MET A 369 -10.74 -3.46 -15.10
N PHE A 370 -11.52 -3.87 -16.09
CA PHE A 370 -11.26 -3.52 -17.50
C PHE A 370 -11.46 -2.02 -17.79
N GLN A 371 -12.46 -1.39 -17.18
CA GLN A 371 -12.66 0.07 -17.28
C GLN A 371 -11.47 0.84 -16.71
N LEU A 372 -10.97 0.46 -15.56
CA LEU A 372 -9.78 1.08 -14.96
C LEU A 372 -8.53 0.85 -15.82
N ALA A 373 -8.32 -0.36 -16.33
CA ALA A 373 -7.20 -0.65 -17.21
C ALA A 373 -7.25 0.23 -18.48
N TYR A 374 -8.42 0.38 -19.08
CA TYR A 374 -8.64 1.27 -20.21
C TYR A 374 -8.31 2.73 -19.87
N LEU A 375 -8.79 3.23 -18.72
CA LEU A 375 -8.56 4.60 -18.29
C LEU A 375 -7.08 4.87 -17.98
N TYR A 376 -6.39 3.96 -17.29
CA TYR A 376 -4.95 4.08 -17.05
C TYR A 376 -4.14 4.12 -18.35
N PHE A 377 -4.57 3.38 -19.36
CA PHE A 377 -3.91 3.38 -20.67
C PHE A 377 -4.17 4.66 -21.47
N THR A 378 -5.43 5.13 -21.52
CA THR A 378 -5.87 6.15 -22.48
C THR A 378 -6.08 7.54 -21.89
N ALA A 379 -6.39 7.63 -20.60
CA ALA A 379 -6.83 8.86 -19.95
C ALA A 379 -6.15 9.13 -18.59
N PRO A 380 -4.79 9.10 -18.51
CA PRO A 380 -4.08 9.49 -17.30
C PRO A 380 -4.37 10.96 -17.00
N ARG A 381 -4.87 11.24 -15.80
CA ARG A 381 -5.21 12.60 -15.38
C ARG A 381 -3.97 13.37 -14.99
N THR A 382 -3.85 14.60 -15.43
CA THR A 382 -2.79 15.52 -15.00
C THR A 382 -3.28 16.31 -13.80
N ASP A 383 -2.59 16.17 -12.65
CA ASP A 383 -2.89 16.89 -11.42
C ASP A 383 -1.61 17.45 -10.78
N THR A 384 -1.31 18.70 -11.12
CA THR A 384 -0.10 19.38 -10.63
C THR A 384 -0.12 19.58 -9.13
N THR A 385 -1.30 19.76 -8.53
CA THR A 385 -1.47 19.93 -7.08
C THR A 385 -1.17 18.64 -6.32
N ALA A 386 -1.74 17.51 -6.77
CA ALA A 386 -1.46 16.21 -6.19
C ALA A 386 0.03 15.85 -6.31
N PHE A 387 0.64 16.13 -7.48
CA PHE A 387 2.06 15.90 -7.68
C PHE A 387 2.94 16.77 -6.78
N ALA A 388 2.67 18.09 -6.68
CA ALA A 388 3.40 18.99 -5.80
C ALA A 388 3.34 18.53 -4.35
N THR A 389 2.18 18.05 -3.90
CA THR A 389 1.97 17.50 -2.57
C THR A 389 2.78 16.21 -2.35
N SER A 390 2.84 15.33 -3.36
CA SER A 390 3.64 14.09 -3.33
C SER A 390 5.14 14.40 -3.23
N ILE A 391 5.65 15.36 -4.01
CA ILE A 391 7.04 15.84 -3.96
C ILE A 391 7.37 16.46 -2.60
N ASP A 392 6.49 17.28 -2.04
CA ASP A 392 6.69 17.90 -0.73
C ASP A 392 6.81 16.85 0.40
N ARG A 393 5.94 15.84 0.41
CA ARG A 393 6.06 14.70 1.33
C ARG A 393 7.36 13.92 1.11
N ARG A 394 7.73 13.65 -0.13
CA ARG A 394 8.98 12.95 -0.45
C ARG A 394 10.20 13.72 0.02
N ARG A 395 10.20 15.04 -0.16
CA ARG A 395 11.27 15.94 0.33
C ARG A 395 11.40 15.86 1.85
N ALA A 396 10.29 15.90 2.59
CA ALA A 396 10.30 15.77 4.04
C ALA A 396 10.88 14.42 4.51
N MET A 397 10.54 13.32 3.84
CA MET A 397 11.09 11.99 4.14
C MET A 397 12.58 11.88 3.82
N LEU A 398 13.04 12.54 2.74
CA LEU A 398 14.44 12.47 2.32
C LEU A 398 15.39 13.30 3.19
N ARG A 399 14.89 14.33 3.89
CA ARG A 399 15.73 15.21 4.74
C ARG A 399 16.58 14.44 5.76
N ASN A 400 16.05 13.37 6.32
CA ASN A 400 16.71 12.60 7.38
C ASN A 400 16.82 11.12 7.05
N ARG A 401 16.64 10.72 5.81
CA ARG A 401 16.61 9.27 5.48
C ARG A 401 17.88 8.53 5.88
N ASN A 402 19.02 9.21 5.83
CA ASN A 402 20.31 8.65 6.20
C ASN A 402 20.51 8.56 7.72
N ALA A 403 19.58 9.04 8.55
CA ALA A 403 19.56 8.73 9.97
C ALA A 403 19.44 7.21 10.20
N ASN A 404 18.66 6.52 9.39
CA ASN A 404 18.55 5.06 9.44
C ASN A 404 19.81 4.40 8.83
N PRO A 405 20.60 3.66 9.61
CA PRO A 405 21.84 3.03 9.13
C PRO A 405 21.62 2.04 7.98
N GLN A 406 20.50 1.31 8.00
CA GLN A 406 20.19 0.34 6.95
C GLN A 406 19.95 1.02 5.59
N VAL A 407 19.36 2.20 5.59
CA VAL A 407 19.14 2.97 4.36
C VAL A 407 20.48 3.38 3.74
N GLU A 408 21.39 3.89 4.55
CA GLU A 408 22.75 4.29 4.07
C GLU A 408 23.55 3.08 3.57
N TYR A 409 23.45 1.95 4.27
CA TYR A 409 24.07 0.69 3.82
C TYR A 409 23.53 0.27 2.44
N ASN A 410 22.22 0.24 2.27
CA ASN A 410 21.60 -0.16 1.01
C ASN A 410 21.93 0.79 -0.14
N ASP A 411 21.99 2.10 0.13
CA ASP A 411 22.37 3.10 -0.85
C ASP A 411 23.84 2.92 -1.29
N SER A 412 24.75 2.73 -0.32
CA SER A 412 26.16 2.49 -0.59
C SER A 412 26.36 1.19 -1.37
N LEU A 413 25.67 0.12 -0.98
CA LEU A 413 25.73 -1.15 -1.69
C LEU A 413 25.26 -1.01 -3.14
N SER A 414 24.15 -0.31 -3.38
CA SER A 414 23.65 -0.07 -4.74
C SER A 414 24.63 0.73 -5.59
N LEU A 415 25.19 1.82 -5.04
CA LEU A 415 26.17 2.64 -5.75
C LEU A 415 27.46 1.87 -6.10
N ILE A 416 27.96 1.07 -5.17
CA ILE A 416 29.15 0.24 -5.38
C ILE A 416 28.85 -0.86 -6.40
N ALA A 417 27.78 -1.61 -6.21
CA ALA A 417 27.44 -2.75 -7.05
C ALA A 417 27.23 -2.36 -8.53
N TYR A 418 26.61 -1.20 -8.77
CA TYR A 418 26.29 -0.73 -10.12
C TYR A 418 27.21 0.39 -10.64
N GLY A 419 28.32 0.68 -9.96
CA GLY A 419 29.31 1.66 -10.42
C GLY A 419 28.77 3.08 -10.56
N HIS A 420 27.93 3.52 -9.61
CA HIS A 420 27.30 4.84 -9.60
C HIS A 420 26.40 5.12 -10.84
N ASN A 421 25.81 4.08 -11.40
CA ASN A 421 24.92 4.22 -12.55
C ASN A 421 23.67 5.07 -12.19
N GLU A 422 23.36 6.05 -13.03
CA GLU A 422 22.25 6.99 -12.80
C GLU A 422 20.87 6.29 -12.69
N ARG A 423 20.66 5.19 -13.40
CA ARG A 423 19.37 4.45 -13.38
C ARG A 423 19.11 3.73 -12.06
N THR A 424 20.17 3.34 -11.34
CA THR A 424 20.09 2.62 -10.07
C THR A 424 20.43 3.51 -8.87
N ALA A 425 20.89 4.73 -9.11
CA ALA A 425 21.27 5.64 -8.03
C ALA A 425 20.07 5.96 -7.12
N PRO A 426 20.26 5.94 -5.79
CA PRO A 426 19.20 6.22 -4.83
C PRO A 426 18.65 7.64 -4.96
N MET A 427 17.38 7.83 -4.61
CA MET A 427 16.75 9.15 -4.61
C MET A 427 17.31 9.99 -3.45
N THR A 428 17.93 11.13 -3.78
CA THR A 428 18.43 12.14 -2.85
C THR A 428 17.66 13.44 -2.99
N LEU A 429 17.87 14.41 -2.09
CA LEU A 429 17.27 15.75 -2.22
C LEU A 429 17.73 16.44 -3.52
N GLU A 430 18.98 16.28 -3.90
CA GLU A 430 19.52 16.83 -5.15
C GLU A 430 18.80 16.23 -6.37
N ARG A 431 18.66 14.91 -6.42
CA ARG A 431 17.95 14.23 -7.50
C ARG A 431 16.46 14.58 -7.53
N LEU A 432 15.84 14.73 -6.34
CA LEU A 432 14.44 15.17 -6.25
C LEU A 432 14.22 16.55 -6.87
N ASN A 433 15.19 17.46 -6.75
CA ASN A 433 15.09 18.78 -7.36
C ASN A 433 15.20 18.76 -8.91
N LYS A 434 15.68 17.67 -9.50
CA LYS A 434 15.74 17.45 -10.96
C LYS A 434 14.43 16.83 -11.51
N VAL A 435 13.52 16.41 -10.64
CA VAL A 435 12.25 15.78 -11.05
C VAL A 435 11.33 16.79 -11.73
N ASN A 436 10.82 16.42 -12.89
CA ASN A 436 9.95 17.27 -13.71
C ASN A 436 8.63 16.56 -14.04
N TYR A 437 7.52 17.12 -13.56
CA TYR A 437 6.19 16.52 -13.72
C TYR A 437 5.72 16.45 -15.18
N GLN A 438 5.96 17.49 -15.97
CA GLN A 438 5.57 17.49 -17.38
C GLN A 438 6.32 16.38 -18.14
N ARG A 439 7.61 16.22 -17.83
CA ARG A 439 8.43 15.15 -18.44
C ARG A 439 7.95 13.76 -18.00
N ILE A 440 7.58 13.56 -16.73
CA ILE A 440 6.98 12.32 -16.24
C ILE A 440 5.71 11.98 -17.02
N MET A 441 4.80 12.93 -17.17
CA MET A 441 3.55 12.73 -17.91
C MET A 441 3.80 12.44 -19.39
N GLN A 442 4.81 13.08 -19.98
CA GLN A 442 5.23 12.81 -21.37
C GLN A 442 5.78 11.39 -21.49
N LEU A 443 6.72 10.98 -20.65
CA LEU A 443 7.29 9.63 -20.64
C LEU A 443 6.21 8.56 -20.46
N TYR A 444 5.24 8.78 -19.58
CA TYR A 444 4.13 7.86 -19.40
C TYR A 444 3.30 7.73 -20.67
N ARG A 445 2.90 8.85 -21.28
CA ARG A 445 2.13 8.85 -22.52
C ARG A 445 2.88 8.20 -23.66
N GLU A 446 4.20 8.40 -23.78
CA GLU A 446 5.05 7.72 -24.77
C GLU A 446 5.02 6.20 -24.60
N ARG A 447 5.02 5.68 -23.35
CA ARG A 447 5.00 4.24 -23.07
C ARG A 447 3.62 3.61 -23.29
N PHE A 448 2.54 4.39 -23.23
CA PHE A 448 1.16 3.93 -23.38
C PHE A 448 0.47 4.52 -24.64
N ALA A 449 1.21 5.06 -25.58
CA ALA A 449 0.65 5.65 -26.80
C ALA A 449 0.11 4.62 -27.79
N ASP A 450 0.69 3.42 -27.81
CA ASP A 450 0.41 2.39 -28.81
C ASP A 450 0.40 1.01 -28.16
N ALA A 451 -0.71 0.31 -28.27
CA ALA A 451 -0.89 -1.03 -27.73
C ALA A 451 -0.41 -2.15 -28.67
N THR A 452 0.16 -1.79 -29.84
CA THR A 452 0.71 -2.79 -30.77
C THR A 452 1.82 -3.60 -30.10
N GLY A 453 1.71 -4.92 -30.17
CA GLY A 453 2.67 -5.83 -29.54
C GLY A 453 2.45 -6.07 -28.04
N PHE A 454 1.48 -5.40 -27.44
CA PHE A 454 1.08 -5.73 -26.06
C PHE A 454 0.48 -7.13 -25.99
N LYS A 455 0.67 -7.77 -24.83
CA LYS A 455 0.10 -9.06 -24.47
C LYS A 455 -0.69 -8.91 -23.18
N MET A 456 -1.72 -9.74 -23.03
CA MET A 456 -2.51 -9.79 -21.79
C MET A 456 -2.54 -11.22 -21.26
N LEU A 457 -2.35 -11.39 -19.97
CA LEU A 457 -2.56 -12.65 -19.26
C LEU A 457 -3.68 -12.46 -18.24
N LEU A 458 -4.65 -13.38 -18.24
CA LEU A 458 -5.74 -13.47 -17.29
C LEU A 458 -5.72 -14.86 -16.65
N VAL A 459 -5.60 -14.91 -15.32
CA VAL A 459 -5.56 -16.15 -14.56
C VAL A 459 -6.53 -16.06 -13.39
N GLY A 460 -7.29 -17.11 -13.14
CA GLY A 460 -8.17 -17.19 -11.97
C GLY A 460 -9.53 -17.80 -12.28
N ASN A 461 -10.48 -17.55 -11.38
CA ASN A 461 -11.84 -18.06 -11.49
C ASN A 461 -12.66 -17.27 -12.53
N VAL A 462 -12.31 -17.43 -13.80
CA VAL A 462 -12.85 -16.68 -14.91
C VAL A 462 -13.58 -17.58 -15.92
N ASN A 463 -14.65 -17.06 -16.51
CA ASN A 463 -15.35 -17.66 -17.64
C ASN A 463 -15.03 -16.86 -18.89
N ILE A 464 -14.56 -17.55 -19.95
CA ILE A 464 -14.17 -16.93 -21.23
C ILE A 464 -15.36 -16.23 -21.88
N ASP A 465 -16.56 -16.78 -21.80
CA ASP A 465 -17.77 -16.16 -22.38
C ASP A 465 -18.06 -14.80 -21.77
N SER A 466 -17.84 -14.66 -20.45
CA SER A 466 -17.99 -13.37 -19.75
C SER A 466 -16.88 -12.38 -20.09
N LEU A 467 -15.70 -12.87 -20.51
CA LEU A 467 -14.57 -12.03 -20.88
C LEU A 467 -14.71 -11.42 -22.29
N ARG A 468 -15.24 -12.18 -23.27
CA ARG A 468 -15.27 -11.75 -24.67
C ARG A 468 -15.84 -10.34 -24.86
N PRO A 469 -17.02 -9.97 -24.31
CA PRO A 469 -17.54 -8.63 -24.49
C PRO A 469 -16.65 -7.56 -23.86
N LEU A 470 -16.04 -7.84 -22.69
CA LEU A 470 -15.16 -6.91 -21.99
C LEU A 470 -13.83 -6.71 -22.75
N LEU A 471 -13.27 -7.78 -23.30
CA LEU A 471 -12.08 -7.74 -24.14
C LEU A 471 -12.33 -6.91 -25.41
N CYS A 472 -13.46 -7.13 -26.09
CA CYS A 472 -13.84 -6.36 -27.26
C CYS A 472 -14.04 -4.88 -26.93
N GLN A 473 -14.70 -4.58 -25.80
CA GLN A 473 -15.05 -3.21 -25.41
C GLN A 473 -13.86 -2.39 -24.92
N TYR A 474 -12.97 -2.95 -24.09
CA TYR A 474 -11.97 -2.19 -23.37
C TYR A 474 -10.52 -2.51 -23.76
N VAL A 475 -10.25 -3.69 -24.33
CA VAL A 475 -8.89 -4.09 -24.72
C VAL A 475 -8.68 -3.95 -26.23
N ALA A 476 -9.61 -4.46 -27.02
CA ALA A 476 -9.54 -4.32 -28.49
C ALA A 476 -9.77 -2.88 -28.97
N SER A 477 -10.27 -2.00 -28.10
CA SER A 477 -10.44 -0.56 -28.36
C SER A 477 -9.22 0.28 -27.99
N LEU A 478 -8.18 -0.31 -27.38
CA LEU A 478 -6.94 0.40 -27.09
C LEU A 478 -6.26 0.85 -28.39
N PRO A 479 -5.68 2.06 -28.44
CA PRO A 479 -5.05 2.59 -29.65
C PRO A 479 -3.88 1.68 -30.07
N ALA A 480 -3.84 1.34 -31.35
CA ALA A 480 -2.78 0.54 -31.97
C ALA A 480 -2.46 1.15 -33.33
N ALA A 481 -1.30 1.78 -33.45
CA ALA A 481 -0.82 2.48 -34.65
C ALA A 481 0.26 1.69 -35.40
N GLY A 482 0.59 0.47 -34.97
CA GLY A 482 1.57 -0.39 -35.61
C GLY A 482 3.01 -0.23 -35.09
N ARG A 483 3.26 0.56 -34.03
CA ARG A 483 4.58 0.74 -33.47
C ARG A 483 4.90 -0.42 -32.51
N LYS A 484 5.63 -1.41 -33.00
CA LYS A 484 6.14 -2.49 -32.18
C LYS A 484 7.46 -2.10 -31.57
N GLU A 485 7.53 -2.07 -30.25
CA GLU A 485 8.74 -1.78 -29.49
C GLU A 485 9.38 -3.06 -28.97
N SER A 486 10.70 -2.99 -28.71
CA SER A 486 11.45 -3.95 -27.94
C SER A 486 12.32 -3.16 -26.94
N PHE A 487 12.78 -3.81 -25.86
CA PHE A 487 13.64 -3.15 -24.93
C PHE A 487 15.06 -2.94 -25.51
N ALA A 488 15.74 -1.88 -25.05
CA ALA A 488 17.12 -1.62 -25.36
C ALA A 488 18.03 -2.33 -24.32
N ASN A 489 19.13 -2.91 -24.79
CA ASN A 489 20.12 -3.53 -23.91
C ASN A 489 21.03 -2.46 -23.28
N ASN A 490 20.50 -1.68 -22.35
CA ASN A 490 21.18 -0.62 -21.62
C ASN A 490 20.89 -0.66 -20.13
N LEU A 491 20.48 -1.81 -19.63
CA LEU A 491 20.21 -2.00 -18.21
C LEU A 491 21.52 -1.98 -17.41
N PRO A 492 21.51 -1.37 -16.23
CA PRO A 492 22.66 -1.43 -15.35
C PRO A 492 22.91 -2.87 -14.91
N GLU A 493 24.11 -3.36 -15.15
CA GLU A 493 24.56 -4.67 -14.66
C GLU A 493 25.40 -4.50 -13.41
N VAL A 494 25.36 -5.50 -12.54
CA VAL A 494 26.26 -5.56 -11.39
C VAL A 494 27.69 -5.72 -11.88
N ARG A 495 28.59 -4.87 -11.38
CA ARG A 495 30.00 -4.87 -11.77
C ARG A 495 30.66 -6.22 -11.48
N ASN A 496 31.39 -6.75 -12.46
CA ASN A 496 32.19 -7.95 -12.27
C ASN A 496 33.62 -7.51 -11.84
N VAL A 497 33.79 -7.29 -10.55
CA VAL A 497 35.05 -6.81 -9.95
C VAL A 497 35.38 -7.59 -8.68
N ASN A 498 36.67 -7.64 -8.32
CA ASN A 498 37.12 -8.20 -7.06
C ASN A 498 37.58 -7.05 -6.14
N GLU A 499 36.63 -6.48 -5.42
CA GLU A 499 36.84 -5.32 -4.54
C GLU A 499 36.24 -5.59 -3.16
N THR A 500 36.86 -5.01 -2.13
CA THR A 500 36.33 -5.00 -0.76
C THR A 500 36.10 -3.57 -0.32
N HIS A 501 34.90 -3.26 0.09
CA HIS A 501 34.50 -1.95 0.59
C HIS A 501 34.09 -2.06 2.06
N VAL A 502 34.72 -1.25 2.91
CA VAL A 502 34.42 -1.19 4.35
C VAL A 502 34.09 0.24 4.71
N PHE A 503 32.97 0.45 5.36
CA PHE A 503 32.63 1.74 5.94
C PHE A 503 31.98 1.54 7.31
N THR A 504 32.04 2.56 8.14
CA THR A 504 31.50 2.54 9.49
C THR A 504 30.52 3.68 9.67
N LYS A 505 29.49 3.42 10.45
CA LYS A 505 28.50 4.41 10.86
C LYS A 505 28.23 4.29 12.36
N LYS A 506 28.15 5.43 13.05
CA LYS A 506 27.73 5.45 14.45
C LYS A 506 26.26 5.05 14.55
N MET A 507 25.95 4.08 15.40
CA MET A 507 24.63 3.51 15.59
C MET A 507 24.30 3.42 17.09
N ASN A 508 23.00 3.41 17.42
CA ASN A 508 22.55 3.20 18.82
C ASN A 508 22.91 1.80 19.31
N THR A 509 22.71 0.80 18.47
CA THR A 509 23.09 -0.59 18.78
C THR A 509 24.18 -1.03 17.80
N PRO A 510 25.41 -1.32 18.26
CA PRO A 510 26.47 -1.80 17.40
C PRO A 510 26.06 -3.07 16.66
N SER A 511 26.20 -3.06 15.34
CA SER A 511 25.98 -4.23 14.50
C SER A 511 26.91 -4.19 13.28
N ALA A 512 27.15 -5.34 12.67
CA ALA A 512 27.90 -5.46 11.43
C ALA A 512 27.02 -6.18 10.39
N LEU A 513 27.06 -5.67 9.17
CA LEU A 513 26.44 -6.28 7.99
C LEU A 513 27.54 -6.61 6.99
N VAL A 514 27.54 -7.82 6.47
CA VAL A 514 28.44 -8.27 5.41
C VAL A 514 27.61 -8.74 4.24
N THR A 515 27.83 -8.18 3.06
CA THR A 515 27.25 -8.65 1.81
C THR A 515 28.36 -9.05 0.86
N ILE A 516 28.30 -10.25 0.32
CA ILE A 516 29.21 -10.75 -0.70
C ILE A 516 28.38 -10.96 -1.97
N ILE A 517 28.80 -10.37 -3.07
CA ILE A 517 28.13 -10.48 -4.37
C ILE A 517 29.05 -11.28 -5.30
N TYR A 518 28.51 -12.35 -5.87
CA TYR A 518 29.16 -13.10 -6.95
C TYR A 518 28.37 -12.87 -8.24
N THR A 519 29.03 -12.48 -9.30
CA THR A 519 28.47 -12.40 -10.65
C THR A 519 29.01 -13.53 -11.52
N PHE A 520 28.18 -14.07 -12.38
CA PHE A 520 28.57 -15.14 -13.29
C PHE A 520 27.63 -15.18 -14.50
N ASP A 521 28.14 -15.72 -15.61
CA ASP A 521 27.38 -15.92 -16.83
C ASP A 521 26.86 -17.37 -16.87
N LEU A 522 25.54 -17.51 -16.93
CA LEU A 522 24.88 -18.81 -17.04
C LEU A 522 23.65 -18.69 -17.95
N PRO A 523 23.49 -19.56 -18.96
CA PRO A 523 22.32 -19.52 -19.83
C PRO A 523 21.02 -19.66 -19.02
N TYR A 524 20.05 -18.80 -19.32
CA TYR A 524 18.73 -18.85 -18.71
C TYR A 524 17.98 -20.08 -19.26
N THR A 525 17.86 -21.12 -18.46
CA THR A 525 17.07 -22.30 -18.73
C THR A 525 16.32 -22.73 -17.48
N PRO A 526 15.22 -23.47 -17.59
CA PRO A 526 14.55 -24.05 -16.41
C PRO A 526 15.49 -24.89 -15.54
N LYS A 527 16.44 -25.61 -16.16
CA LYS A 527 17.46 -26.40 -15.46
C LYS A 527 18.44 -25.53 -14.70
N SER A 528 18.95 -24.46 -15.32
CA SER A 528 19.87 -23.51 -14.69
C SER A 528 19.21 -22.81 -13.51
N ASN A 529 17.95 -22.37 -13.66
CA ASN A 529 17.19 -21.75 -12.58
C ASN A 529 16.97 -22.71 -11.40
N LEU A 530 16.58 -23.95 -11.69
CA LEU A 530 16.40 -24.97 -10.65
C LEU A 530 17.74 -25.28 -9.94
N ALA A 531 18.83 -25.38 -10.68
CA ALA A 531 20.17 -25.63 -10.12
C ALA A 531 20.61 -24.47 -9.21
N LEU A 532 20.37 -23.22 -9.62
CA LEU A 532 20.67 -22.03 -8.81
C LEU A 532 19.81 -21.99 -7.53
N ASP A 533 18.51 -22.31 -7.62
CA ASP A 533 17.64 -22.38 -6.42
C ASP A 533 18.12 -23.48 -5.45
N ALA A 534 18.50 -24.65 -5.97
CA ALA A 534 19.07 -25.72 -5.16
C ALA A 534 20.38 -25.30 -4.48
N LEU A 535 21.32 -24.68 -5.25
CA LEU A 535 22.57 -24.15 -4.71
C LEU A 535 22.34 -23.12 -3.61
N ARG A 536 21.45 -22.17 -3.84
CA ARG A 536 21.05 -21.15 -2.86
C ARG A 536 20.56 -21.76 -1.55
N ARG A 537 19.74 -22.79 -1.62
CA ARG A 537 19.21 -23.51 -0.43
C ARG A 537 20.35 -24.24 0.31
N VAL A 538 21.20 -24.96 -0.41
CA VAL A 538 22.34 -25.68 0.17
C VAL A 538 23.29 -24.69 0.86
N LEU A 539 23.66 -23.59 0.20
CA LEU A 539 24.52 -22.57 0.79
C LEU A 539 23.87 -21.88 1.99
N THR A 540 22.55 -21.64 1.96
CA THR A 540 21.84 -21.07 3.13
C THR A 540 21.94 -22.00 4.34
N ILE A 541 21.78 -23.31 4.15
CA ILE A 541 21.92 -24.29 5.23
C ILE A 541 23.38 -24.32 5.72
N ALA A 542 24.35 -24.51 4.83
CA ALA A 542 25.76 -24.61 5.18
C ALA A 542 26.28 -23.35 5.91
N PHE A 543 25.91 -22.16 5.46
CA PHE A 543 26.29 -20.91 6.12
C PHE A 543 25.56 -20.69 7.44
N THR A 544 24.31 -21.12 7.56
CA THR A 544 23.59 -21.07 8.83
C THR A 544 24.27 -21.97 9.85
N ASP A 545 24.58 -23.21 9.49
CA ASP A 545 25.25 -24.14 10.38
C ASP A 545 26.63 -23.62 10.79
N SER A 546 27.46 -23.23 9.82
CA SER A 546 28.85 -22.81 10.09
C SER A 546 28.93 -21.46 10.81
N ILE A 547 28.18 -20.44 10.39
CA ILE A 547 28.35 -19.06 10.89
C ILE A 547 27.48 -18.81 12.11
N ARG A 548 26.23 -19.26 12.10
CA ARG A 548 25.28 -19.03 13.18
C ARG A 548 25.43 -20.06 14.30
N GLU A 549 25.35 -21.35 13.97
CA GLU A 549 25.26 -22.41 14.97
C GLU A 549 26.65 -22.76 15.55
N GLU A 550 27.66 -22.96 14.71
CA GLU A 550 29.00 -23.35 15.20
C GLU A 550 29.79 -22.17 15.77
N LYS A 551 29.80 -21.01 15.08
CA LYS A 551 30.64 -19.86 15.43
C LYS A 551 29.92 -18.79 16.21
N GLY A 552 28.57 -18.79 16.24
CA GLY A 552 27.78 -17.73 16.87
C GLY A 552 28.07 -16.32 16.29
N GLY A 553 28.62 -16.27 15.06
CA GLY A 553 29.12 -15.04 14.45
C GLY A 553 28.04 -14.13 13.86
N ALA A 554 26.84 -14.68 13.63
CA ALA A 554 25.73 -13.92 13.07
C ALA A 554 24.39 -14.40 13.65
N TYR A 555 23.42 -13.47 13.78
CA TYR A 555 22.04 -13.81 14.15
C TYR A 555 21.26 -14.44 12.99
N GLY A 556 21.56 -14.05 11.75
CA GLY A 556 20.95 -14.58 10.55
C GLY A 556 21.92 -14.58 9.38
N VAL A 557 21.81 -15.57 8.54
CA VAL A 557 22.51 -15.71 7.26
C VAL A 557 21.50 -16.01 6.17
N GLY A 558 21.64 -15.38 5.01
CA GLY A 558 20.77 -15.60 3.86
C GLY A 558 21.56 -15.62 2.56
N VAL A 559 21.21 -16.50 1.66
CA VAL A 559 21.75 -16.54 0.30
C VAL A 559 20.65 -16.27 -0.69
N GLN A 560 20.86 -15.33 -1.57
CA GLN A 560 19.96 -15.00 -2.68
C GLN A 560 20.68 -15.26 -3.99
N GLY A 561 19.93 -15.59 -5.02
CA GLY A 561 20.46 -15.81 -6.36
C GLY A 561 19.35 -15.70 -7.37
N GLU A 562 19.62 -15.03 -8.47
CA GLU A 562 18.69 -14.78 -9.55
C GLU A 562 19.42 -14.91 -10.89
N LEU A 563 18.74 -15.50 -11.87
CA LEU A 563 19.14 -15.46 -13.27
C LEU A 563 18.16 -14.54 -14.00
N ASP A 564 18.67 -13.52 -14.63
CA ASP A 564 17.87 -12.67 -15.49
C ASP A 564 17.68 -13.36 -16.84
N CYS A 565 16.42 -13.44 -17.30
CA CYS A 565 16.09 -14.05 -18.59
C CYS A 565 16.51 -13.21 -19.80
N ASN A 566 16.84 -11.95 -19.59
CA ASN A 566 17.18 -10.98 -20.63
C ASN A 566 18.63 -10.52 -20.55
N SER A 567 19.37 -10.81 -19.46
CA SER A 567 20.81 -10.59 -19.39
C SER A 567 21.55 -11.63 -20.23
N ARG A 568 22.59 -11.20 -20.91
CA ARG A 568 23.47 -12.06 -21.70
C ARG A 568 24.61 -12.61 -20.89
#